data_1f6344a323e9cd549fbd62a244d708c8
#
_entry.id   1f6344a323e9cd549fbd62a244d708c8
#
_cell.length_a   1.000
_cell.length_b   1.000
_cell.length_c   1.000
_cell.angle_alpha   90.00
_cell.angle_beta   90.00
_cell.angle_gamma   90.00
#
_symmetry.space_group_name_H-M   'P 1'
#
loop_
_entity.id
_entity.type
_entity.pdbx_description
1 polymer ?
#
loop_
_entity_poly.entity_id
_entity_poly.type
_entity_poly.pdbx_seq_one_letter_code
_entity_poly.pdbx_strand_id
1 'polypeptide(L)'
;MGNLEVIERIFRSNVELAASIRKIVERYAEKLKERGLKRVRIMNFCGTHEWTTVHYGLRSLLPKNVELVAGPGCPVCITPSKYVSHAIKLASEGITVFTFGDAYKLPTTTPVSGMR
;
A
#
# COMPACT_ATOMS: atom_id res chain seq x y z
N MET A 1 -16.81 24.62 -11.87
CA MET A 1 -16.38 23.47 -11.03
C MET A 1 -14.90 23.23 -11.29
N GLY A 2 -14.09 23.33 -10.25
CA GLY A 2 -12.63 23.15 -10.39
C GLY A 2 -12.26 21.70 -10.64
N ASN A 3 -11.12 21.45 -11.31
CA ASN A 3 -10.63 20.09 -11.60
C ASN A 3 -10.50 19.20 -10.36
N LEU A 4 -10.24 19.79 -9.17
CA LEU A 4 -10.13 19.06 -7.91
C LEU A 4 -11.48 18.50 -7.43
N GLU A 5 -12.58 19.24 -7.56
CA GLU A 5 -13.92 18.76 -7.19
C GLU A 5 -14.37 17.59 -8.07
N VAL A 6 -14.01 17.62 -9.36
CA VAL A 6 -14.29 16.52 -10.29
C VAL A 6 -13.51 15.27 -9.89
N ILE A 7 -12.22 15.41 -9.59
CA ILE A 7 -11.35 14.32 -9.13
C ILE A 7 -11.89 13.71 -7.82
N GLU A 8 -12.24 14.57 -6.86
CA GLU A 8 -12.77 14.12 -5.57
C GLU A 8 -14.09 13.36 -5.73
N ARG A 9 -15.00 13.85 -6.56
CA ARG A 9 -16.27 13.18 -6.86
C ARG A 9 -16.06 11.82 -7.54
N ILE A 10 -15.12 11.71 -8.48
CA ILE A 10 -14.87 10.45 -9.20
C ILE A 10 -14.22 9.41 -8.27
N PHE A 11 -13.24 9.81 -7.46
CA PHE A 11 -12.40 8.86 -6.71
C PHE A 11 -12.83 8.66 -5.25
N ARG A 12 -13.56 9.61 -4.65
CA ARG A 12 -13.93 9.54 -3.23
C ARG A 12 -15.42 9.36 -2.96
N SER A 13 -16.28 9.76 -3.88
CA SER A 13 -17.73 9.77 -3.65
C SER A 13 -18.57 9.11 -4.77
N ASN A 14 -17.93 8.34 -5.65
CA ASN A 14 -18.64 7.62 -6.70
C ASN A 14 -19.21 6.28 -6.17
N VAL A 15 -20.44 6.35 -5.67
CA VAL A 15 -21.15 5.20 -5.08
C VAL A 15 -21.39 4.09 -6.10
N GLU A 16 -21.69 4.42 -7.36
CA GLU A 16 -21.93 3.44 -8.43
C GLU A 16 -20.67 2.65 -8.77
N LEU A 17 -19.53 3.35 -8.87
CA LEU A 17 -18.24 2.71 -9.09
C LEU A 17 -17.87 1.80 -7.90
N ALA A 18 -18.06 2.28 -6.68
CA ALA A 18 -17.80 1.49 -5.47
C ALA A 18 -18.67 0.22 -5.42
N ALA A 19 -19.95 0.32 -5.76
CA ALA A 19 -20.86 -0.83 -5.83
C ALA A 19 -20.44 -1.82 -6.93
N SER A 20 -19.99 -1.33 -8.07
CA SER A 20 -19.51 -2.17 -9.18
C SER A 20 -18.22 -2.90 -8.79
N ILE A 21 -17.27 -2.22 -8.16
CA ILE A 21 -16.04 -2.84 -7.65
C ILE A 21 -16.37 -3.91 -6.59
N ARG A 22 -17.29 -3.62 -5.67
CA ARG A 22 -17.73 -4.59 -4.66
C ARG A 22 -18.24 -5.88 -5.30
N LYS A 23 -19.12 -5.79 -6.30
CA LYS A 23 -19.61 -6.97 -7.04
C LYS A 23 -18.48 -7.77 -7.69
N ILE A 24 -17.46 -7.08 -8.22
CA ILE A 24 -16.29 -7.75 -8.80
C ILE A 24 -15.52 -8.52 -7.72
N VAL A 25 -15.29 -7.89 -6.56
CA VAL A 25 -14.60 -8.52 -5.42
C VAL A 25 -15.38 -9.74 -4.92
N GLU A 26 -16.70 -9.63 -4.76
CA GLU A 26 -17.58 -10.74 -4.36
C GLU A 26 -17.45 -11.92 -5.33
N ARG A 27 -17.49 -11.67 -6.64
CA ARG A 27 -17.33 -12.71 -7.67
C ARG A 27 -15.97 -13.41 -7.60
N TYR A 28 -14.87 -12.64 -7.40
CA TYR A 28 -13.55 -13.25 -7.26
C TYR A 28 -13.41 -14.02 -5.94
N ALA A 29 -13.99 -13.53 -4.87
CA ALA A 29 -14.00 -14.20 -3.58
C ALA A 29 -14.70 -15.57 -3.64
N GLU A 30 -15.80 -15.69 -4.38
CA GLU A 30 -16.47 -16.99 -4.62
C GLU A 30 -15.59 -17.91 -5.47
N LYS A 31 -15.01 -17.44 -6.56
CA LYS A 31 -14.07 -18.25 -7.38
C LYS A 31 -12.88 -18.78 -6.58
N LEU A 32 -12.40 -18.03 -5.60
CA LEU A 32 -11.31 -18.47 -4.73
C LEU A 32 -11.76 -19.59 -3.79
N LYS A 33 -12.98 -19.54 -3.27
CA LYS A 33 -13.58 -20.64 -2.49
C LYS A 33 -13.71 -21.92 -3.31
N GLU A 34 -14.18 -21.81 -4.56
CA GLU A 34 -14.29 -22.95 -5.48
C GLU A 34 -12.93 -23.61 -5.73
N ARG A 35 -11.85 -22.84 -5.67
CA ARG A 35 -10.45 -23.32 -5.77
C ARG A 35 -9.86 -23.83 -4.45
N GLY A 36 -10.68 -23.92 -3.39
CA GLY A 36 -10.25 -24.42 -2.07
C GLY A 36 -9.63 -23.35 -1.15
N LEU A 37 -9.56 -22.10 -1.57
CA LEU A 37 -9.06 -21.00 -0.73
C LEU A 37 -10.18 -20.44 0.14
N LYS A 38 -10.30 -20.98 1.35
CA LYS A 38 -11.36 -20.60 2.30
C LYS A 38 -11.27 -19.15 2.79
N ARG A 39 -10.08 -18.56 2.82
CA ARG A 39 -9.81 -17.21 3.34
C ARG A 39 -8.66 -16.56 2.59
N VAL A 40 -8.82 -15.29 2.27
CA VAL A 40 -7.78 -14.43 1.68
C VAL A 40 -7.50 -13.29 2.63
N ARG A 41 -6.24 -13.08 2.99
CA ARG A 41 -5.79 -11.97 3.83
C ARG A 41 -4.92 -11.03 3.01
N ILE A 42 -5.29 -9.76 2.98
CA ILE A 42 -4.57 -8.71 2.26
C ILE A 42 -4.05 -7.71 3.30
N MET A 43 -2.75 -7.53 3.34
CA MET A 43 -2.09 -6.63 4.29
C MET A 43 -1.86 -5.26 3.68
N ASN A 44 -2.35 -4.22 4.33
CA ASN A 44 -2.06 -2.83 4.02
C ASN A 44 -0.77 -2.40 4.71
N PHE A 45 0.28 -2.10 3.97
CA PHE A 45 1.53 -1.61 4.56
C PHE A 45 1.47 -0.12 4.92
N CYS A 46 0.77 0.69 4.14
CA CYS A 46 0.77 2.14 4.26
C CYS A 46 -0.33 2.64 5.21
N GLY A 47 0.04 3.53 6.13
CA GLY A 47 -0.91 4.17 7.05
C GLY A 47 -2.01 4.96 6.36
N THR A 48 -1.74 5.56 5.20
CA THR A 48 -2.75 6.26 4.39
C THR A 48 -3.82 5.30 3.86
N HIS A 49 -3.43 4.11 3.40
CA HIS A 49 -4.37 3.07 2.97
C HIS A 49 -5.18 2.52 4.16
N GLU A 50 -4.55 2.37 5.32
CA GLU A 50 -5.24 1.95 6.52
C GLU A 50 -6.24 3.01 7.00
N TRP A 51 -5.87 4.29 6.95
CA TRP A 51 -6.79 5.39 7.21
C TRP A 51 -8.01 5.34 6.28
N THR A 52 -7.80 5.17 4.97
CA THR A 52 -8.89 5.03 3.99
C THR A 52 -9.77 3.83 4.31
N THR A 53 -9.17 2.69 4.67
CA THR A 53 -9.87 1.46 5.04
C THR A 53 -10.80 1.67 6.24
N VAL A 54 -10.33 2.39 7.25
CA VAL A 54 -11.11 2.69 8.46
C VAL A 54 -12.15 3.78 8.17
N HIS A 55 -11.74 4.87 7.55
CA HIS A 55 -12.59 6.03 7.30
C HIS A 55 -13.85 5.69 6.47
N TYR A 56 -13.70 4.87 5.46
CA TYR A 56 -14.80 4.43 4.61
C TYR A 56 -15.41 3.08 5.02
N GLY A 57 -14.98 2.49 6.12
CA GLY A 57 -15.50 1.22 6.61
C GLY A 57 -15.32 0.06 5.62
N LEU A 58 -14.24 0.03 4.84
CA LEU A 58 -14.06 -0.93 3.75
C LEU A 58 -14.13 -2.39 4.23
N ARG A 59 -13.70 -2.67 5.47
CA ARG A 59 -13.76 -4.03 6.03
C ARG A 59 -15.19 -4.58 6.09
N SER A 60 -16.18 -3.73 6.39
CA SER A 60 -17.59 -4.14 6.44
C SER A 60 -18.22 -4.33 5.07
N LEU A 61 -17.60 -3.79 4.01
CA LEU A 61 -18.09 -3.91 2.65
C LEU A 61 -17.56 -5.16 1.93
N LEU A 62 -16.53 -5.80 2.47
CA LEU A 62 -15.88 -6.96 1.86
C LEU A 62 -16.60 -8.28 2.21
N PRO A 63 -16.52 -9.30 1.33
CA PRO A 63 -16.99 -10.64 1.63
C PRO A 63 -16.28 -11.22 2.84
N LYS A 64 -16.98 -12.06 3.64
CA LYS A 64 -16.45 -12.65 4.89
C LYS A 64 -15.15 -13.44 4.75
N ASN A 65 -14.86 -13.93 3.55
CA ASN A 65 -13.63 -14.67 3.25
C ASN A 65 -12.47 -13.78 2.78
N VAL A 66 -12.69 -12.46 2.66
CA VAL A 66 -11.64 -11.48 2.34
C VAL A 66 -11.42 -10.58 3.54
N GLU A 67 -10.21 -10.56 4.07
CA GLU A 67 -9.83 -9.80 5.25
C GLU A 67 -8.74 -8.79 4.92
N LEU A 68 -8.96 -7.52 5.27
CA LEU A 68 -7.93 -6.50 5.25
C LEU A 68 -7.25 -6.42 6.63
N VAL A 69 -5.95 -6.63 6.68
CA VAL A 69 -5.14 -6.54 7.89
C VAL A 69 -4.24 -5.31 7.83
N ALA A 70 -4.12 -4.62 8.95
CA ALA A 70 -3.15 -3.56 9.10
C ALA A 70 -1.73 -4.15 9.12
N GLY A 71 -0.84 -3.55 8.35
CA GLY A 71 0.58 -3.89 8.33
C GLY A 71 1.42 -3.04 9.28
N PRO A 72 2.75 -3.14 9.18
CA PRO A 72 3.68 -2.48 10.09
C PRO A 72 3.77 -0.96 9.91
N GLY A 73 3.12 -0.40 8.90
CA GLY A 73 3.21 1.01 8.52
C GLY A 73 3.99 1.23 7.22
N CYS A 74 4.20 2.49 6.87
CA CYS A 74 4.96 2.86 5.68
C CYS A 74 6.46 2.59 5.89
N PRO A 75 7.12 1.77 5.06
CA PRO A 75 8.55 1.51 5.18
C PRO A 75 9.40 2.80 5.18
N VAL A 76 9.01 3.78 4.38
CA VAL A 76 9.71 5.09 4.33
C VAL A 76 9.58 5.84 5.65
N CYS A 77 8.42 5.78 6.31
CA CYS A 77 8.15 6.50 7.55
C CYS A 77 8.77 5.87 8.79
N ILE A 78 8.91 4.53 8.81
CA ILE A 78 9.34 3.77 10.00
C ILE A 78 10.77 3.27 9.93
N THR A 79 11.43 3.34 8.76
CA THR A 79 12.82 2.88 8.61
C THR A 79 13.79 3.87 9.25
N PRO A 80 14.54 3.47 10.28
CA PRO A 80 15.55 4.33 10.87
C PRO A 80 16.65 4.69 9.86
N SER A 81 17.18 5.92 9.93
CA SER A 81 18.21 6.44 9.00
C SER A 81 19.47 5.57 8.94
N LYS A 82 19.83 4.88 10.03
CA LYS A 82 20.96 3.93 10.05
C LYS A 82 20.80 2.78 9.04
N TYR A 83 19.58 2.31 8.78
CA TYR A 83 19.34 1.26 7.79
C TYR A 83 19.55 1.77 6.37
N VAL A 84 19.20 3.04 6.12
CA VAL A 84 19.48 3.69 4.83
C VAL A 84 20.99 3.79 4.62
N SER A 85 21.74 4.21 5.65
CA SER A 85 23.21 4.28 5.60
C SER A 85 23.84 2.89 5.37
N HIS A 86 23.34 1.84 6.00
CA HIS A 86 23.80 0.47 5.78
C HIS A 86 23.50 -0.03 4.36
N ALA A 87 22.29 0.26 3.84
CA ALA A 87 21.93 -0.11 2.48
C ALA A 87 22.86 0.56 1.44
N ILE A 88 23.20 1.84 1.65
CA ILE A 88 24.14 2.57 0.81
C ILE A 88 25.53 1.93 0.86
N LYS A 89 26.01 1.58 2.06
CA LYS A 89 27.31 0.90 2.21
C LYS A 89 27.33 -0.43 1.47
N LEU A 90 26.31 -1.27 1.63
CA LEU A 90 26.19 -2.56 0.92
C LEU A 90 26.15 -2.35 -0.60
N ALA A 91 25.43 -1.35 -1.09
CA ALA A 91 25.42 -1.01 -2.51
C ALA A 91 26.79 -0.57 -3.01
N SER A 92 27.58 0.16 -2.22
CA SER A 92 28.95 0.56 -2.56
C SER A 92 29.93 -0.63 -2.58
N GLU A 93 29.62 -1.71 -1.89
CA GLU A 93 30.35 -2.98 -1.90
C GLU A 93 29.89 -3.94 -3.04
N GLY A 94 29.02 -3.45 -3.95
CA GLY A 94 28.57 -4.20 -5.12
C GLY A 94 27.31 -5.07 -4.89
N ILE A 95 26.69 -4.97 -3.72
CA ILE A 95 25.43 -5.70 -3.42
C ILE A 95 24.25 -4.95 -4.06
N THR A 96 23.43 -5.66 -4.80
CA THR A 96 22.20 -5.09 -5.37
C THR A 96 21.15 -4.89 -4.29
N VAL A 97 20.70 -3.64 -4.10
CA VAL A 97 19.69 -3.26 -3.11
C VAL A 97 18.40 -2.87 -3.83
N PHE A 98 17.29 -3.54 -3.51
CA PHE A 98 15.94 -3.19 -3.98
C PHE A 98 15.25 -2.33 -2.93
N THR A 99 14.71 -1.20 -3.33
CA THR A 99 14.01 -0.28 -2.43
C THR A 99 12.86 0.44 -3.13
N PHE A 100 11.98 1.07 -2.35
CA PHE A 100 10.96 1.98 -2.88
C PHE A 100 11.62 3.27 -3.38
N GLY A 101 11.07 3.85 -4.46
CA GLY A 101 11.60 5.09 -5.03
C GLY A 101 11.67 6.26 -4.04
N ASP A 102 10.70 6.35 -3.12
CA ASP A 102 10.69 7.37 -2.06
C ASP A 102 11.81 7.14 -1.03
N ALA A 103 12.13 5.87 -0.70
CA ALA A 103 13.21 5.54 0.21
C ALA A 103 14.59 5.87 -0.38
N TYR A 104 14.73 5.81 -1.70
CA TYR A 104 15.96 6.19 -2.40
C TYR A 104 16.34 7.67 -2.20
N LYS A 105 15.35 8.53 -1.94
CA LYS A 105 15.53 9.99 -1.73
C LYS A 105 15.69 10.38 -0.26
N LEU A 106 15.65 9.41 0.66
CA LEU A 106 15.78 9.72 2.09
C LEU A 106 17.16 10.26 2.42
N PRO A 107 17.24 11.34 3.22
CA PRO A 107 18.50 11.86 3.67
C PRO A 107 19.21 10.86 4.59
N THR A 108 20.51 10.79 4.49
CA THR A 108 21.37 9.98 5.37
C THR A 108 22.47 10.83 5.95
N THR A 109 22.97 10.43 7.11
CA THR A 109 24.13 11.07 7.75
C THR A 109 25.47 10.69 7.10
N THR A 110 25.46 9.65 6.27
CA THR A 110 26.67 9.23 5.55
C THR A 110 26.77 10.02 4.24
N PRO A 111 27.85 10.79 4.02
CA PRO A 111 28.06 11.46 2.74
C PRO A 111 28.20 10.43 1.63
N VAL A 112 27.28 10.42 0.69
CA VAL A 112 27.35 9.56 -0.50
C VAL A 112 27.98 10.38 -1.62
N SER A 113 29.30 10.40 -1.69
CA SER A 113 29.99 10.96 -2.84
C SER A 113 29.87 9.98 -4.01
N GLY A 114 29.17 10.39 -5.06
CA GLY A 114 29.19 9.69 -6.34
C GLY A 114 28.02 8.76 -6.66
N MET A 115 27.00 8.62 -5.83
CA MET A 115 25.78 7.92 -6.19
C MET A 115 24.66 8.91 -6.55
N ARG A 116 24.53 9.24 -7.81
CA ARG A 116 23.35 9.87 -8.41
C ARG A 116 23.06 9.18 -9.72
#